data_2382517dc84f0d710f83a940a1174dd0
#
_entry.id   2382517dc84f0d710f83a940a1174dd0
#
_cell.length_a   1.000
_cell.length_b   1.000
_cell.length_c   1.000
_cell.angle_alpha   90.00
_cell.angle_beta   90.00
_cell.angle_gamma   90.00
#
_symmetry.space_group_name_H-M   'P 1'
#
loop_
_entity.id
_entity.type
_entity.pdbx_description
1 polymer ?
#
loop_
_entity_poly.entity_id
_entity_poly.type
_entity_poly.pdbx_seq_one_letter_code
_entity_poly.pdbx_strand_id
1 'polypeptide(L)'
;MTMDHWPVTSMAVPIVCFVGRSNSGKTTLIERVIPELVRAGYKVATVKHAGHGFDLDTEGKDSWRHKRAGASSVLVLSKGSMAMFADVSDQMNVEEVRDRFLDHTYDLIIAEGWKYEGYPKIVIVRDQIGEIPVSMEGLLAVVSDKPVDLSVPRFGLNDVAGVAALIIKQFPRSPSPAEQGLET
;
A
#
# COMPACT_ATOMS: atom_id res chain seq x y z
N MET A 1 27.12 -28.14 -18.79
CA MET A 1 26.52 -26.89 -19.27
C MET A 1 25.70 -26.33 -18.08
N THR A 2 26.39 -25.61 -17.23
CA THR A 2 25.88 -25.06 -15.95
C THR A 2 25.08 -23.83 -16.29
N MET A 3 23.77 -23.84 -15.99
CA MET A 3 22.96 -22.65 -16.02
C MET A 3 23.41 -21.77 -14.83
N ASP A 4 24.09 -20.68 -15.15
CA ASP A 4 24.42 -19.65 -14.19
C ASP A 4 23.14 -19.09 -13.58
N HIS A 5 22.96 -19.43 -12.32
CA HIS A 5 21.94 -18.83 -11.48
C HIS A 5 22.36 -17.39 -11.20
N TRP A 6 21.80 -16.45 -11.94
CA TRP A 6 21.94 -15.03 -11.65
C TRP A 6 21.34 -14.76 -10.27
N PRO A 7 22.12 -14.24 -9.30
CA PRO A 7 21.54 -13.83 -8.03
C PRO A 7 20.76 -12.53 -8.27
N VAL A 8 19.46 -12.65 -8.55
CA VAL A 8 18.54 -11.55 -8.38
C VAL A 8 18.40 -11.35 -6.87
N THR A 9 19.21 -10.45 -6.31
CA THR A 9 18.91 -9.82 -5.03
C THR A 9 17.66 -8.95 -5.26
N SER A 10 16.52 -9.59 -5.34
CA SER A 10 15.23 -8.94 -5.38
C SER A 10 15.06 -8.23 -4.04
N MET A 11 15.35 -6.93 -4.01
CA MET A 11 14.91 -6.12 -2.89
C MET A 11 13.39 -6.17 -2.89
N ALA A 12 12.82 -6.63 -1.78
CA ALA A 12 11.37 -6.73 -1.61
C ALA A 12 10.72 -5.37 -1.87
N VAL A 13 9.58 -5.36 -2.56
CA VAL A 13 8.83 -4.12 -2.84
C VAL A 13 8.57 -3.36 -1.54
N PRO A 14 8.97 -2.09 -1.43
CA PRO A 14 8.81 -1.31 -0.20
C PRO A 14 7.33 -1.07 0.13
N ILE A 15 7.05 -0.98 1.43
CA ILE A 15 5.71 -0.76 1.97
C ILE A 15 5.70 0.56 2.73
N VAL A 16 4.68 1.39 2.50
CA VAL A 16 4.36 2.55 3.33
C VAL A 16 2.92 2.46 3.83
N CYS A 17 2.74 2.57 5.14
CA CYS A 17 1.43 2.48 5.77
C CYS A 17 0.82 3.87 5.97
N PHE A 18 -0.46 4.02 5.62
CA PHE A 18 -1.27 5.18 5.97
C PHE A 18 -2.17 4.79 7.16
N VAL A 19 -1.94 5.41 8.29
CA VAL A 19 -2.58 5.05 9.55
C VAL A 19 -3.28 6.24 10.21
N GLY A 20 -4.24 5.97 11.08
CA GLY A 20 -5.04 6.97 11.75
C GLY A 20 -6.39 6.40 12.16
N ARG A 21 -7.19 7.18 12.88
CA ARG A 21 -8.55 6.78 13.29
C ARG A 21 -9.46 6.56 12.07
N SER A 22 -10.56 5.85 12.28
CA SER A 22 -11.62 5.77 11.27
C SER A 22 -12.08 7.18 10.89
N ASN A 23 -12.40 7.40 9.62
CA ASN A 23 -12.85 8.69 9.08
C ASN A 23 -11.83 9.86 9.21
N SER A 24 -10.55 9.58 9.47
CA SER A 24 -9.53 10.64 9.51
C SER A 24 -9.14 11.18 8.13
N GLY A 25 -9.63 10.60 7.04
CA GLY A 25 -9.31 11.00 5.67
C GLY A 25 -8.17 10.22 5.01
N LYS A 26 -7.77 9.06 5.56
CA LYS A 26 -6.72 8.19 4.97
C LYS A 26 -6.99 7.87 3.51
N THR A 27 -8.14 7.30 3.22
CA THR A 27 -8.54 6.91 1.86
C THR A 27 -8.50 8.10 0.91
N THR A 28 -9.07 9.25 1.32
CA THR A 28 -9.06 10.49 0.52
C THR A 28 -7.64 10.98 0.22
N LEU A 29 -6.72 10.88 1.19
CA LEU A 29 -5.33 11.25 0.98
C LEU A 29 -4.64 10.27 0.03
N ILE A 30 -4.83 8.97 0.22
CA ILE A 30 -4.26 7.91 -0.64
C ILE A 30 -4.72 8.11 -2.09
N GLU A 31 -6.01 8.33 -2.33
CA GLU A 31 -6.60 8.58 -3.66
C GLU A 31 -5.96 9.78 -4.38
N ARG A 32 -5.47 10.77 -3.63
CA ARG A 32 -4.80 11.97 -4.18
C ARG A 32 -3.29 11.77 -4.33
N VAL A 33 -2.65 10.99 -3.47
CA VAL A 33 -1.21 10.71 -3.51
C VAL A 33 -0.86 9.76 -4.65
N ILE A 34 -1.68 8.74 -4.91
CA ILE A 34 -1.44 7.76 -5.97
C ILE A 34 -1.19 8.42 -7.34
N PRO A 35 -2.01 9.38 -7.82
CA PRO A 35 -1.75 10.05 -9.10
C PRO A 35 -0.41 10.82 -9.15
N GLU A 36 0.06 11.37 -8.03
CA GLU A 36 1.37 12.03 -7.96
C GLU A 36 2.51 11.03 -8.15
N LEU A 37 2.42 9.89 -7.46
CA LEU A 37 3.40 8.80 -7.59
C LEU A 37 3.40 8.21 -9.00
N VAL A 38 2.22 7.98 -9.58
CA VAL A 38 2.09 7.48 -10.96
C VAL A 38 2.69 8.47 -11.97
N ARG A 39 2.48 9.78 -11.80
CA ARG A 39 3.15 10.81 -12.62
C ARG A 39 4.67 10.83 -12.46
N ALA A 40 5.16 10.45 -11.29
CA ALA A 40 6.60 10.26 -11.04
C ALA A 40 7.13 8.90 -11.55
N GLY A 41 6.30 8.11 -12.26
CA GLY A 41 6.67 6.84 -12.88
C GLY A 41 6.54 5.61 -11.98
N TYR A 42 5.96 5.74 -10.77
CA TYR A 42 5.77 4.60 -9.87
C TYR A 42 4.62 3.71 -10.32
N LYS A 43 4.85 2.40 -10.29
CA LYS A 43 3.81 1.39 -10.37
C LYS A 43 3.39 1.01 -8.95
N VAL A 44 2.24 1.50 -8.52
CA VAL A 44 1.76 1.41 -7.14
C VAL A 44 0.76 0.28 -6.98
N ALA A 45 0.95 -0.56 -5.96
CA ALA A 45 -0.07 -1.46 -5.44
C ALA A 45 -0.68 -0.91 -4.15
N THR A 46 -1.93 -1.27 -3.86
CA THR A 46 -2.56 -0.89 -2.59
C THR A 46 -3.08 -2.11 -1.85
N VAL A 47 -2.91 -2.11 -0.53
CA VAL A 47 -3.46 -3.14 0.37
C VAL A 47 -4.24 -2.46 1.47
N LYS A 48 -5.48 -2.89 1.71
CA LYS A 48 -6.32 -2.35 2.77
C LYS A 48 -6.64 -3.42 3.80
N HIS A 49 -6.36 -3.13 5.06
CA HIS A 49 -6.79 -3.97 6.18
C HIS A 49 -8.24 -3.61 6.55
N ALA A 50 -9.16 -4.52 6.27
CA ALA A 50 -10.59 -4.37 6.56
C ALA A 50 -10.96 -5.20 7.80
N GLY A 51 -10.77 -4.63 9.01
CA GLY A 51 -10.98 -5.35 10.29
C GLY A 51 -12.42 -5.81 10.54
N HIS A 52 -13.39 -5.39 9.74
CA HIS A 52 -14.80 -5.81 9.84
C HIS A 52 -15.26 -6.64 8.63
N GLY A 53 -14.31 -7.19 7.87
CA GLY A 53 -14.64 -7.85 6.61
C GLY A 53 -14.96 -6.86 5.48
N PHE A 54 -15.23 -7.39 4.31
CA PHE A 54 -15.63 -6.62 3.12
C PHE A 54 -16.43 -7.51 2.16
N ASP A 55 -17.33 -6.88 1.42
CA ASP A 55 -18.05 -7.49 0.32
C ASP A 55 -17.60 -6.81 -0.97
N LEU A 56 -16.81 -7.50 -1.79
CA LEU A 56 -16.37 -7.02 -3.11
C LEU A 56 -17.05 -7.76 -4.25
N ASP A 57 -17.72 -8.88 -3.97
CA ASP A 57 -18.42 -9.66 -4.99
C ASP A 57 -19.92 -9.42 -4.90
N THR A 58 -20.57 -9.49 -6.05
CA THR A 58 -22.02 -9.30 -6.14
C THR A 58 -22.74 -10.62 -5.91
N GLU A 59 -23.62 -10.64 -4.92
CA GLU A 59 -24.46 -11.81 -4.62
C GLU A 59 -25.18 -12.32 -5.87
N GLY A 60 -25.14 -13.65 -6.08
CA GLY A 60 -25.78 -14.33 -7.20
C GLY A 60 -24.94 -14.40 -8.48
N LYS A 61 -23.82 -13.69 -8.59
CA LYS A 61 -22.87 -13.83 -9.72
C LYS A 61 -22.12 -15.16 -9.64
N ASP A 62 -21.56 -15.61 -10.74
CA ASP A 62 -20.91 -16.92 -10.83
C ASP A 62 -19.72 -17.04 -9.87
N SER A 63 -18.89 -16.00 -9.76
CA SER A 63 -17.77 -15.93 -8.81
C SER A 63 -18.24 -16.08 -7.35
N TRP A 64 -19.29 -15.36 -6.96
CA TRP A 64 -19.90 -15.48 -5.64
C TRP A 64 -20.44 -16.91 -5.41
N ARG A 65 -21.13 -17.50 -6.39
CA ARG A 65 -21.66 -18.86 -6.31
C ARG A 65 -20.55 -19.90 -6.16
N HIS A 66 -19.45 -19.75 -6.90
CA HIS A 66 -18.29 -20.64 -6.76
C HIS A 66 -17.68 -20.56 -5.35
N LYS A 67 -17.50 -19.33 -4.83
CA LYS A 67 -16.98 -19.13 -3.47
C LYS A 67 -17.91 -19.74 -2.41
N ARG A 68 -19.22 -19.53 -2.53
CA ARG A 68 -20.25 -20.10 -1.64
C ARG A 68 -20.36 -21.63 -1.73
N ALA A 69 -20.02 -22.20 -2.86
CA ALA A 69 -19.97 -23.65 -3.04
C ALA A 69 -18.74 -24.31 -2.41
N GLY A 70 -17.81 -23.52 -1.81
CA GLY A 70 -16.67 -24.02 -1.06
C GLY A 70 -15.32 -23.88 -1.77
N ALA A 71 -15.24 -23.14 -2.88
CA ALA A 71 -13.94 -22.85 -3.51
C ALA A 71 -13.09 -21.99 -2.56
N SER A 72 -11.89 -22.46 -2.18
CA SER A 72 -10.94 -21.68 -1.35
C SER A 72 -10.40 -20.45 -2.05
N SER A 73 -10.37 -20.46 -3.39
CA SER A 73 -9.99 -19.30 -4.21
C SER A 73 -10.81 -19.25 -5.48
N VAL A 74 -11.20 -18.04 -5.89
CA VAL A 74 -11.89 -17.76 -7.16
C VAL A 74 -11.14 -16.62 -7.85
N LEU A 75 -10.67 -16.86 -9.07
CA LEU A 75 -10.06 -15.84 -9.94
C LEU A 75 -11.03 -15.50 -11.06
N VAL A 76 -11.27 -14.22 -11.25
CA VAL A 76 -12.07 -13.69 -12.36
C VAL A 76 -11.14 -12.92 -13.29
N LEU A 77 -11.08 -13.34 -14.53
CA LEU A 77 -10.24 -12.73 -15.57
C LEU A 77 -11.10 -12.07 -16.62
N SER A 78 -10.73 -10.87 -17.01
CA SER A 78 -11.28 -10.17 -18.16
C SER A 78 -10.14 -9.58 -19.01
N LYS A 79 -10.46 -8.95 -20.14
CA LYS A 79 -9.46 -8.29 -20.96
C LYS A 79 -8.86 -7.10 -20.21
N GLY A 80 -7.65 -7.27 -19.68
CA GLY A 80 -6.88 -6.23 -19.00
C GLY A 80 -7.15 -6.07 -17.50
N SER A 81 -7.95 -6.96 -16.89
CA SER A 81 -8.16 -6.94 -15.43
C SER A 81 -8.35 -8.32 -14.83
N MET A 82 -7.96 -8.46 -13.57
CA MET A 82 -8.13 -9.66 -12.77
C MET A 82 -8.65 -9.28 -11.39
N ALA A 83 -9.56 -10.09 -10.85
CA ALA A 83 -9.94 -10.07 -9.43
C ALA A 83 -9.70 -11.45 -8.82
N MET A 84 -9.29 -11.49 -7.56
CA MET A 84 -9.10 -12.72 -6.81
C MET A 84 -9.80 -12.62 -5.46
N PHE A 85 -10.57 -13.64 -5.12
CA PHE A 85 -11.21 -13.84 -3.82
C PHE A 85 -10.67 -15.14 -3.24
N ALA A 86 -9.86 -15.05 -2.18
CA ALA A 86 -9.24 -16.21 -1.56
C ALA A 86 -9.43 -16.20 -0.05
N ASP A 87 -9.52 -17.38 0.54
CA ASP A 87 -9.43 -17.55 1.98
C ASP A 87 -7.98 -17.34 2.40
N VAL A 88 -7.79 -16.53 3.42
CA VAL A 88 -6.48 -16.23 3.99
C VAL A 88 -6.52 -16.40 5.50
N SER A 89 -5.37 -16.54 6.14
CA SER A 89 -5.27 -16.55 7.58
C SER A 89 -5.66 -15.21 8.17
N ASP A 90 -6.39 -15.19 9.29
CA ASP A 90 -6.71 -13.98 10.05
C ASP A 90 -5.46 -13.21 10.53
N GLN A 91 -4.30 -13.87 10.57
CA GLN A 91 -3.03 -13.31 10.98
C GLN A 91 -2.16 -12.86 9.80
N MET A 92 -2.67 -12.90 8.56
CA MET A 92 -1.89 -12.50 7.39
C MET A 92 -1.48 -11.03 7.49
N ASN A 93 -0.18 -10.79 7.48
CA ASN A 93 0.39 -9.45 7.50
C ASN A 93 0.61 -8.91 6.07
N VAL A 94 0.97 -7.62 5.95
CA VAL A 94 1.14 -6.98 4.63
C VAL A 94 2.35 -7.51 3.86
N GLU A 95 3.37 -8.01 4.54
CA GLU A 95 4.55 -8.63 3.90
C GLU A 95 4.18 -9.97 3.27
N GLU A 96 3.38 -10.78 3.95
CA GLU A 96 2.86 -12.02 3.37
C GLU A 96 1.94 -11.76 2.17
N VAL A 97 1.15 -10.66 2.20
CA VAL A 97 0.36 -10.24 1.03
C VAL A 97 1.29 -9.85 -0.12
N ARG A 98 2.33 -9.05 0.14
CA ARG A 98 3.35 -8.70 -0.85
C ARG A 98 3.97 -9.95 -1.46
N ASP A 99 4.47 -10.86 -0.64
CA ASP A 99 5.28 -11.99 -1.08
C ASP A 99 4.45 -13.07 -1.82
N ARG A 100 3.15 -13.14 -1.55
CA ARG A 100 2.26 -14.13 -2.18
C ARG A 100 1.49 -13.60 -3.40
N PHE A 101 1.16 -12.31 -3.43
CA PHE A 101 0.20 -11.76 -4.39
C PHE A 101 0.70 -10.56 -5.17
N LEU A 102 1.78 -9.92 -4.74
CA LEU A 102 2.33 -8.72 -5.39
C LEU A 102 3.77 -9.00 -5.80
N ASP A 103 4.00 -9.04 -7.09
CA ASP A 103 5.33 -9.32 -7.64
C ASP A 103 6.22 -8.07 -7.64
N HIS A 104 7.50 -8.27 -7.97
CA HIS A 104 8.52 -7.23 -8.07
C HIS A 104 8.30 -6.23 -9.22
N THR A 105 7.20 -6.32 -9.97
CA THR A 105 6.86 -5.32 -10.99
C THR A 105 6.28 -4.05 -10.42
N TYR A 106 5.90 -4.04 -9.13
CA TYR A 106 5.50 -2.85 -8.42
C TYR A 106 6.71 -2.16 -7.78
N ASP A 107 6.68 -0.81 -7.77
CA ASP A 107 7.74 0.01 -7.16
C ASP A 107 7.44 0.34 -5.69
N LEU A 108 6.15 0.31 -5.30
CA LEU A 108 5.70 0.67 -3.96
C LEU A 108 4.35 0.03 -3.64
N ILE A 109 4.20 -0.39 -2.39
CA ILE A 109 2.93 -0.79 -1.80
C ILE A 109 2.46 0.28 -0.83
N ILE A 110 1.27 0.82 -1.04
CA ILE A 110 0.57 1.67 -0.08
C ILE A 110 -0.39 0.79 0.71
N ALA A 111 -0.18 0.70 2.03
CA ALA A 111 -1.02 -0.07 2.93
C ALA A 111 -1.90 0.86 3.78
N GLU A 112 -3.23 0.67 3.76
CA GLU A 112 -4.14 1.37 4.67
C GLU A 112 -4.42 0.49 5.89
N GLY A 113 -3.81 0.82 7.03
CA GLY A 113 -3.93 0.07 8.29
C GLY A 113 -2.58 -0.21 8.94
N TRP A 114 -2.49 -1.30 9.71
CA TRP A 114 -1.26 -1.74 10.41
C TRP A 114 -0.66 -0.67 11.34
N LYS A 115 -1.47 -0.18 12.29
CA LYS A 115 -1.15 0.95 13.17
C LYS A 115 -0.02 0.67 14.15
N TYR A 116 0.09 -0.56 14.59
CA TYR A 116 0.93 -0.95 15.74
C TYR A 116 2.21 -1.68 15.32
N GLU A 117 2.33 -2.06 14.07
CA GLU A 117 3.51 -2.71 13.50
C GLU A 117 4.62 -1.68 13.18
N GLY A 118 5.86 -2.14 13.09
CA GLY A 118 7.05 -1.30 12.85
C GLY A 118 7.22 -0.78 11.42
N TYR A 119 6.23 -0.91 10.54
CA TYR A 119 6.32 -0.46 9.14
C TYR A 119 6.52 1.05 9.02
N PRO A 120 7.24 1.50 7.97
CA PRO A 120 7.25 2.91 7.58
C PRO A 120 5.83 3.44 7.44
N LYS A 121 5.50 4.53 8.15
CA LYS A 121 4.11 4.99 8.19
C LYS A 121 3.95 6.49 8.18
N ILE A 122 2.84 6.94 7.61
CA ILE A 122 2.34 8.31 7.64
C ILE A 122 1.04 8.32 8.45
N VAL A 123 1.01 9.12 9.51
CA VAL A 123 -0.14 9.19 10.42
C VAL A 123 -1.03 10.36 10.04
N ILE A 124 -2.34 10.12 9.89
CA ILE A 124 -3.33 11.15 9.61
C ILE A 124 -4.11 11.48 10.89
N VAL A 125 -4.03 12.75 11.34
CA VAL A 125 -4.67 13.28 12.53
C VAL A 125 -5.56 14.45 12.14
N ARG A 126 -6.89 14.33 12.30
CA ARG A 126 -7.85 15.39 11.89
C ARG A 126 -8.38 16.23 13.04
N ASP A 127 -9.00 15.67 14.04
CA ASP A 127 -9.86 16.42 14.95
C ASP A 127 -9.44 16.47 16.44
N GLN A 128 -8.56 15.61 16.87
CA GLN A 128 -8.13 15.58 18.27
C GLN A 128 -6.65 15.27 18.38
N ILE A 129 -5.91 16.22 18.95
CA ILE A 129 -4.56 16.00 19.47
C ILE A 129 -4.75 15.30 20.84
N GLY A 130 -5.25 14.07 20.82
CA GLY A 130 -5.09 13.12 21.91
C GLY A 130 -3.92 12.21 21.60
N GLU A 131 -3.71 11.17 22.37
CA GLU A 131 -2.72 10.14 22.07
C GLU A 131 -2.88 9.67 20.63
N ILE A 132 -1.83 9.76 19.84
CA ILE A 132 -1.80 9.21 18.50
C ILE A 132 -1.83 7.69 18.69
N PRO A 133 -2.93 6.99 18.34
CA PRO A 133 -3.11 5.58 18.67
C PRO A 133 -2.38 4.70 17.67
N VAL A 134 -1.07 4.89 17.57
CA VAL A 134 -0.20 4.15 16.66
C VAL A 134 1.17 3.95 17.31
N SER A 135 1.88 2.90 16.90
CA SER A 135 3.30 2.78 17.25
C SER A 135 4.10 3.92 16.63
N MET A 136 5.01 4.51 17.36
CA MET A 136 5.93 5.54 16.88
C MET A 136 7.06 4.95 16.03
N GLU A 137 7.28 3.66 16.11
CA GLU A 137 8.25 2.96 15.29
C GLU A 137 7.87 3.07 13.81
N GLY A 138 8.84 3.41 12.96
CA GLY A 138 8.62 3.62 11.52
C GLY A 138 7.86 4.91 11.16
N LEU A 139 7.60 5.82 12.10
CA LEU A 139 6.90 7.06 11.80
C LEU A 139 7.73 7.97 10.88
N LEU A 140 7.24 8.20 9.66
CA LEU A 140 7.88 9.04 8.66
C LEU A 140 7.38 10.48 8.70
N ALA A 141 6.08 10.66 8.91
CA ALA A 141 5.45 11.97 8.91
C ALA A 141 4.06 11.95 9.58
N VAL A 142 3.59 13.14 9.91
CA VAL A 142 2.20 13.38 10.32
C VAL A 142 1.52 14.29 9.31
N VAL A 143 0.28 13.94 8.93
CA VAL A 143 -0.61 14.78 8.12
C VAL A 143 -1.71 15.32 9.02
N SER A 144 -1.71 16.61 9.26
CA SER A 144 -2.63 17.27 10.17
C SER A 144 -2.79 18.76 9.85
N ASP A 145 -3.98 19.29 10.02
CA ASP A 145 -4.28 20.72 9.97
C ASP A 145 -3.95 21.44 11.30
N LYS A 146 -3.65 20.69 12.34
CA LYS A 146 -3.28 21.21 13.67
C LYS A 146 -1.80 21.01 13.98
N PRO A 147 -1.20 21.86 14.82
CA PRO A 147 0.13 21.62 15.33
C PRO A 147 0.21 20.27 16.05
N VAL A 148 1.25 19.50 15.75
CA VAL A 148 1.58 18.24 16.43
C VAL A 148 3.04 18.36 16.87
N ASP A 149 3.29 18.13 18.16
CA ASP A 149 4.62 18.17 18.74
C ASP A 149 5.32 16.82 18.57
N LEU A 150 5.89 16.61 17.38
CA LEU A 150 6.65 15.41 17.05
C LEU A 150 7.86 15.80 16.20
N SER A 151 8.96 15.07 16.36
CA SER A 151 10.23 15.29 15.66
C SER A 151 10.26 14.80 14.21
N VAL A 152 9.09 14.68 13.55
CA VAL A 152 8.97 14.24 12.15
C VAL A 152 8.31 15.34 11.31
N PRO A 153 8.50 15.34 9.99
CA PRO A 153 7.82 16.26 9.08
C PRO A 153 6.30 16.28 9.29
N ARG A 154 5.71 17.47 9.27
CA ARG A 154 4.27 17.67 9.30
C ARG A 154 3.79 18.29 7.99
N PHE A 155 2.75 17.70 7.41
CA PHE A 155 2.05 18.19 6.22
C PHE A 155 0.63 18.58 6.57
N GLY A 156 0.08 19.57 5.87
CA GLY A 156 -1.35 19.87 5.93
C GLY A 156 -2.19 18.78 5.25
N LEU A 157 -3.48 18.65 5.59
CA LEU A 157 -4.40 17.66 5.00
C LEU A 157 -4.51 17.77 3.46
N ASN A 158 -4.20 18.93 2.90
CA ASN A 158 -4.23 19.18 1.47
C ASN A 158 -2.85 19.21 0.79
N ASP A 159 -1.78 19.03 1.54
CA ASP A 159 -0.41 19.04 1.01
C ASP A 159 -0.02 17.67 0.42
N VAL A 160 -0.74 17.29 -0.62
CA VAL A 160 -0.55 16.00 -1.33
C VAL A 160 0.83 15.92 -1.98
N ALA A 161 1.28 17.04 -2.56
CA ALA A 161 2.57 17.11 -3.23
C ALA A 161 3.73 16.90 -2.24
N GLY A 162 3.67 17.51 -1.05
CA GLY A 162 4.66 17.32 0.01
C GLY A 162 4.71 15.87 0.51
N VAL A 163 3.54 15.23 0.69
CA VAL A 163 3.47 13.81 1.07
C VAL A 163 4.05 12.91 -0.01
N ALA A 164 3.71 13.14 -1.28
CA ALA A 164 4.25 12.37 -2.40
C ALA A 164 5.77 12.54 -2.53
N ALA A 165 6.28 13.77 -2.41
CA ALA A 165 7.71 14.06 -2.45
C ALA A 165 8.48 13.36 -1.31
N LEU A 166 7.91 13.29 -0.09
CA LEU A 166 8.47 12.53 1.01
C LEU A 166 8.58 11.05 0.65
N ILE A 167 7.52 10.46 0.12
CA ILE A 167 7.48 9.05 -0.27
C ILE A 167 8.53 8.75 -1.34
N ILE A 168 8.60 9.57 -2.39
CA ILE A 168 9.60 9.44 -3.47
C ILE A 168 11.03 9.51 -2.93
N LYS A 169 11.29 10.41 -2.01
CA LYS A 169 12.60 10.55 -1.37
C LYS A 169 12.95 9.35 -0.50
N GLN A 170 11.99 8.81 0.23
CA GLN A 170 12.19 7.71 1.17
C GLN A 170 12.30 6.35 0.47
N PHE A 171 11.59 6.17 -0.63
CA PHE A 171 11.51 4.93 -1.39
C PHE A 171 11.81 5.20 -2.88
N PRO A 172 13.07 5.53 -3.24
CA PRO A 172 13.41 5.77 -4.62
C PRO A 172 13.18 4.51 -5.46
N ARG A 173 12.48 4.66 -6.59
CA ARG A 173 12.29 3.55 -7.51
C ARG A 173 13.58 3.24 -8.26
N SER A 174 13.80 1.97 -8.57
CA SER A 174 14.83 1.59 -9.53
C SER A 174 14.34 1.92 -10.94
N PRO A 175 15.19 2.49 -11.82
CA PRO A 175 14.79 2.71 -13.22
C PRO A 175 14.46 1.37 -13.88
N SER A 176 13.40 1.35 -14.68
CA SER A 176 13.01 0.15 -15.41
C SER A 176 14.09 -0.23 -16.45
N PRO A 177 14.19 -1.50 -16.85
CA PRO A 177 15.12 -1.91 -17.92
C PRO A 177 14.94 -1.12 -19.22
N ALA A 178 13.74 -0.64 -19.52
CA ALA A 178 13.46 0.20 -20.68
C ALA A 178 14.03 1.62 -20.55
N GLU A 179 14.17 2.15 -19.33
CA GLU A 179 14.75 3.47 -19.05
C GLU A 179 16.28 3.43 -19.03
N GLN A 180 16.88 2.28 -18.71
CA GLN A 180 18.34 2.08 -18.69
C GLN A 180 18.92 1.95 -20.10
N GLY A 181 18.12 1.68 -21.13
CA GLY A 181 18.55 1.51 -22.54
C GLY A 181 18.57 2.80 -23.38
N LEU A 182 18.22 3.96 -22.83
CA LEU A 182 18.15 5.23 -23.54
C LEU A 182 19.37 6.15 -23.35
N GLU A 183 20.39 5.71 -22.60
CA GLU A 183 21.65 6.45 -22.37
C GLU A 183 22.85 5.89 -23.17
N THR A 184 22.64 5.47 -24.43
CA THR A 184 23.74 5.13 -25.36
C THR A 184 23.65 5.89 -26.64
#